data_b2a5737ff3da84681bccfcadb3da4326
#
_entry.id   b2a5737ff3da84681bccfcadb3da4326
#
_cell.length_a   1.000
_cell.length_b   1.000
_cell.length_c   1.000
_cell.angle_alpha   90.00
_cell.angle_beta   90.00
_cell.angle_gamma   90.00
#
_symmetry.space_group_name_H-M   'P 1'
#
loop_
_entity.id
_entity.type
_entity.pdbx_description
1 polymer ?
#
loop_
_entity_poly.entity_id
_entity_poly.type
_entity_poly.pdbx_seq_one_letter_code
_entity_poly.pdbx_strand_id
1 'polypeptide(L)'
;GVNLNTASQHLLTYVSGLGPTLAKNIVEYRRENGAFSSRSQLKKVPRLGPSAYEQCAGFLRIPGARNPLDNSAVHPERYSLVETMAKDQGVTVKQLVEDKALQKKIDIRKYVSGEVGMPTLTDIMAELDKPGLDPRGEVEKFEFDASIKTIEDLQVGMVVPGIVTNITKFGAFVDIGVHNDGLVHVSQMANRYVSDPSEVVKLHEHVMVRVTEVDLKRKRIALSMKQL
;
A
#
# COMPACT_ATOMS: atom_id res chain seq x y z
N GLY A 1 -1.49 0.35 7.88
CA GLY A 1 -0.37 0.03 8.76
C GLY A 1 0.94 0.64 8.29
N VAL A 2 1.85 0.80 9.22
CA VAL A 2 3.16 1.41 8.99
C VAL A 2 4.25 0.33 9.09
N ASN A 3 5.14 0.26 8.11
CA ASN A 3 6.28 -0.67 8.15
C ASN A 3 7.29 -0.23 9.21
N LEU A 4 7.43 -1.01 10.29
CA LEU A 4 8.29 -0.70 11.42
C LEU A 4 9.78 -0.57 11.04
N ASN A 5 10.20 -1.31 10.02
CA ASN A 5 11.62 -1.35 9.62
C ASN A 5 12.02 -0.27 8.62
N THR A 6 11.06 0.33 7.92
CA THR A 6 11.34 1.31 6.85
C THR A 6 10.76 2.70 7.11
N ALA A 7 9.81 2.83 8.04
CA ALA A 7 9.18 4.11 8.34
C ALA A 7 10.19 5.13 8.86
N SER A 8 10.04 6.38 8.42
CA SER A 8 10.81 7.51 8.95
C SER A 8 10.41 7.83 10.39
N GLN A 9 11.29 8.52 11.12
CA GLN A 9 10.97 9.05 12.44
C GLN A 9 9.71 9.93 12.40
N HIS A 10 9.58 10.75 11.37
CA HIS A 10 8.42 11.63 11.18
C HIS A 10 7.12 10.83 11.05
N LEU A 11 7.12 9.79 10.21
CA LEU A 11 5.93 8.94 10.04
C LEU A 11 5.55 8.20 11.32
N LEU A 12 6.54 7.66 12.05
CA LEU A 12 6.32 6.97 13.31
C LEU A 12 5.74 7.88 14.40
N THR A 13 6.04 9.18 14.36
CA THR A 13 5.52 10.16 15.33
C THR A 13 3.99 10.21 15.33
N TYR A 14 3.35 9.95 14.20
CA TYR A 14 1.89 9.97 14.06
C TYR A 14 1.21 8.64 14.39
N VAL A 15 1.96 7.59 14.68
CA VAL A 15 1.39 6.32 15.11
C VAL A 15 0.84 6.47 16.53
N SER A 16 -0.37 5.98 16.77
CA SER A 16 -1.01 6.03 18.09
C SER A 16 -0.09 5.47 19.19
N GLY A 17 0.06 6.18 20.27
CA GLY A 17 0.88 5.79 21.42
C GLY A 17 2.37 6.07 21.30
N LEU A 18 2.86 6.54 20.15
CA LEU A 18 4.29 6.85 19.97
C LEU A 18 4.60 8.32 20.29
N GLY A 19 4.49 9.23 19.44
CA GLY A 19 4.98 10.60 19.60
C GLY A 19 6.47 10.74 19.27
N PRO A 20 7.01 11.97 19.31
CA PRO A 20 8.36 12.26 18.80
C PRO A 20 9.49 11.50 19.49
N THR A 21 9.44 11.39 20.81
CA THR A 21 10.49 10.73 21.60
C THR A 21 10.58 9.24 21.33
N LEU A 22 9.43 8.54 21.34
CA LEU A 22 9.39 7.10 21.07
C LEU A 22 9.72 6.79 19.61
N ALA A 23 9.25 7.61 18.67
CA ALA A 23 9.61 7.49 17.25
C ALA A 23 11.13 7.58 17.05
N LYS A 24 11.79 8.53 17.70
CA LYS A 24 13.25 8.66 17.71
C LYS A 24 13.92 7.40 18.29
N ASN A 25 13.45 6.93 19.44
CA ASN A 25 14.00 5.77 20.12
C ASN A 25 13.86 4.49 19.26
N ILE A 26 12.76 4.32 18.55
CA ILE A 26 12.56 3.20 17.62
C ILE A 26 13.58 3.25 16.47
N VAL A 27 13.77 4.41 15.85
CA VAL A 27 14.73 4.58 14.75
C VAL A 27 16.17 4.31 15.23
N GLU A 28 16.56 4.82 16.40
CA GLU A 28 17.86 4.57 17.00
C GLU A 28 18.07 3.09 17.33
N TYR A 29 17.06 2.46 17.95
CA TYR A 29 17.12 1.03 18.29
C TYR A 29 17.33 0.17 17.04
N ARG A 30 16.57 0.42 15.98
CA ARG A 30 16.69 -0.32 14.72
C ARG A 30 18.03 -0.11 14.04
N ARG A 31 18.61 1.07 14.17
CA ARG A 31 19.94 1.37 13.64
C ARG A 31 21.05 0.63 14.40
N GLU A 32 20.92 0.51 15.71
CA GLU A 32 21.91 -0.14 16.58
C GLU A 32 21.80 -1.66 16.59
N ASN A 33 20.59 -2.20 16.55
CA ASN A 33 20.28 -3.62 16.73
C ASN A 33 19.84 -4.34 15.45
N GLY A 34 19.73 -3.62 14.34
CA GLY A 34 19.20 -4.14 13.09
C GLY A 34 17.67 -4.13 13.02
N ALA A 35 17.13 -4.68 11.95
CA ALA A 35 15.71 -4.71 11.70
C ALA A 35 14.94 -5.50 12.77
N PHE A 36 13.73 -5.07 13.07
CA PHE A 36 12.81 -5.80 13.93
C PHE A 36 12.34 -7.09 13.22
N SER A 37 12.38 -8.21 13.93
CA SER A 37 11.86 -9.50 13.48
C SER A 37 10.53 -9.88 14.13
N SER A 38 10.13 -9.17 15.18
CA SER A 38 8.85 -9.38 15.88
C SER A 38 8.38 -8.08 16.54
N ARG A 39 7.06 -7.94 16.71
CA ARG A 39 6.46 -6.82 17.46
C ARG A 39 6.90 -6.82 18.92
N SER A 40 7.15 -7.97 19.51
CA SER A 40 7.58 -8.10 20.91
C SER A 40 8.93 -7.40 21.17
N GLN A 41 9.78 -7.25 20.17
CA GLN A 41 11.05 -6.49 20.29
C GLN A 41 10.83 -5.00 20.57
N LEU A 42 9.67 -4.43 20.28
CA LEU A 42 9.31 -3.06 20.66
C LEU A 42 9.42 -2.83 22.17
N LYS A 43 9.19 -3.85 22.98
CA LYS A 43 9.33 -3.78 24.44
C LYS A 43 10.78 -3.50 24.91
N LYS A 44 11.75 -3.72 24.04
CA LYS A 44 13.18 -3.44 24.30
C LYS A 44 13.58 -2.00 23.95
N VAL A 45 12.71 -1.27 23.25
CA VAL A 45 12.95 0.14 22.91
C VAL A 45 12.89 1.00 24.18
N PRO A 46 13.90 1.86 24.44
CA PRO A 46 13.90 2.74 25.62
C PRO A 46 12.63 3.59 25.70
N ARG A 47 12.08 3.67 26.91
CA ARG A 47 10.85 4.41 27.26
C ARG A 47 9.55 3.92 26.61
N LEU A 48 9.60 2.87 25.81
CA LEU A 48 8.40 2.25 25.26
C LEU A 48 7.83 1.28 26.30
N GLY A 49 6.92 1.78 27.11
CA GLY A 49 6.27 1.01 28.17
C GLY A 49 5.10 0.17 27.66
N PRO A 50 4.45 -0.60 28.57
CA PRO A 50 3.31 -1.47 28.21
C PRO A 50 2.15 -0.72 27.54
N SER A 51 1.82 0.46 28.02
CA SER A 51 0.73 1.27 27.48
C SER A 51 1.02 1.74 26.05
N ALA A 52 2.23 2.22 25.78
CA ALA A 52 2.64 2.62 24.43
C ALA A 52 2.66 1.43 23.47
N TYR A 53 3.16 0.28 23.93
CA TYR A 53 3.15 -0.97 23.17
C TYR A 53 1.73 -1.40 22.80
N GLU A 54 0.80 -1.40 23.75
CA GLU A 54 -0.59 -1.75 23.52
C GLU A 54 -1.26 -0.84 22.49
N GLN A 55 -0.98 0.46 22.53
CA GLN A 55 -1.55 1.42 21.60
C GLN A 55 -0.95 1.35 20.19
N CYS A 56 0.34 1.12 20.05
CA CYS A 56 1.02 1.18 18.76
C CYS A 56 1.11 -0.15 18.00
N ALA A 57 1.09 -1.28 18.72
CA ALA A 57 1.40 -2.59 18.13
C ALA A 57 0.51 -2.97 16.96
N GLY A 58 -0.79 -2.67 17.03
CA GLY A 58 -1.74 -2.96 15.95
C GLY A 58 -1.51 -2.17 14.66
N PHE A 59 -0.81 -1.04 14.72
CA PHE A 59 -0.54 -0.16 13.58
C PHE A 59 0.83 -0.38 12.94
N LEU A 60 1.72 -1.11 13.60
CA LEU A 60 3.07 -1.39 13.11
C LEU A 60 3.11 -2.77 12.45
N ARG A 61 3.70 -2.83 11.26
CA ARG A 61 3.81 -4.03 10.43
C ARG A 61 5.27 -4.42 10.25
N ILE A 62 5.52 -5.72 10.27
CA ILE A 62 6.86 -6.29 10.02
C ILE A 62 6.73 -7.32 8.90
N PRO A 63 6.90 -6.94 7.63
CA PRO A 63 6.93 -7.89 6.53
C PRO A 63 8.03 -8.93 6.73
N GLY A 64 7.70 -10.20 6.54
CA GLY A 64 8.65 -11.29 6.74
C GLY A 64 8.97 -11.61 8.21
N ALA A 65 8.15 -11.15 9.17
CA ALA A 65 8.31 -11.48 10.58
C ALA A 65 8.20 -12.99 10.84
N ARG A 66 8.80 -13.43 11.95
CA ARG A 66 8.69 -14.84 12.39
C ARG A 66 7.24 -15.28 12.62
N ASN A 67 6.44 -14.40 13.22
CA ASN A 67 5.01 -14.59 13.36
C ASN A 67 4.30 -13.81 12.25
N PRO A 68 3.53 -14.48 11.37
CA PRO A 68 2.80 -13.80 10.29
C PRO A 68 1.83 -12.73 10.79
N LEU A 69 1.33 -12.86 12.02
CA LEU A 69 0.42 -11.91 12.64
C LEU A 69 1.08 -10.55 12.91
N ASP A 70 2.41 -10.49 13.00
CA ASP A 70 3.16 -9.24 13.14
C ASP A 70 3.13 -8.37 11.87
N ASN A 71 2.67 -8.93 10.76
CA ASN A 71 2.38 -8.21 9.52
C ASN A 71 0.87 -8.08 9.25
N SER A 72 0.08 -7.98 10.29
CA SER A 72 -1.37 -7.86 10.21
C SER A 72 -1.92 -6.79 11.16
N ALA A 73 -3.21 -6.44 11.05
CA ALA A 73 -3.89 -5.58 12.00
C ALA A 73 -4.34 -6.32 13.27
N VAL A 74 -4.11 -7.63 13.37
CA VAL A 74 -4.41 -8.38 14.60
C VAL A 74 -3.52 -7.88 15.74
N HIS A 75 -4.16 -7.41 16.80
CA HIS A 75 -3.44 -6.95 17.98
C HIS A 75 -2.80 -8.13 18.73
N PRO A 76 -1.57 -7.98 19.30
CA PRO A 76 -0.89 -9.05 20.03
C PRO A 76 -1.71 -9.70 21.15
N GLU A 77 -2.61 -8.96 21.78
CA GLU A 77 -3.53 -9.52 22.79
C GLU A 77 -4.47 -10.61 22.25
N ARG A 78 -4.68 -10.66 20.94
CA ARG A 78 -5.52 -11.65 20.25
C ARG A 78 -4.72 -12.79 19.61
N TYR A 79 -3.41 -12.81 19.73
CA TYR A 79 -2.58 -13.87 19.14
C TYR A 79 -2.90 -15.25 19.69
N SER A 80 -3.13 -15.37 20.99
CA SER A 80 -3.51 -16.62 21.62
C SER A 80 -4.82 -17.20 21.06
N LEU A 81 -5.76 -16.33 20.70
CA LEU A 81 -7.03 -16.73 20.08
C LEU A 81 -6.79 -17.30 18.68
N VAL A 82 -5.97 -16.66 17.86
CA VAL A 82 -5.63 -17.13 16.52
C VAL A 82 -4.82 -18.43 16.60
N GLU A 83 -3.90 -18.56 17.54
CA GLU A 83 -3.15 -19.78 17.80
C GLU A 83 -4.09 -20.95 18.18
N THR A 84 -5.10 -20.69 18.99
CA THR A 84 -6.15 -21.67 19.34
C THR A 84 -6.94 -22.10 18.11
N MET A 85 -7.34 -21.15 17.26
CA MET A 85 -8.02 -21.44 16.00
C MET A 85 -7.18 -22.34 15.09
N ALA A 86 -5.89 -22.05 14.96
CA ALA A 86 -4.97 -22.86 14.16
C ALA A 86 -4.80 -24.27 14.75
N LYS A 87 -4.63 -24.37 16.06
CA LYS A 87 -4.52 -25.64 16.78
C LYS A 87 -5.77 -26.52 16.60
N ASP A 88 -6.95 -25.93 16.68
CA ASP A 88 -8.22 -26.63 16.47
C ASP A 88 -8.37 -27.20 15.07
N GLN A 89 -7.73 -26.57 14.08
CA GLN A 89 -7.65 -27.07 12.71
C GLN A 89 -6.46 -28.02 12.47
N GLY A 90 -5.62 -28.26 13.48
CA GLY A 90 -4.44 -29.11 13.37
C GLY A 90 -3.32 -28.51 12.50
N VAL A 91 -3.24 -27.20 12.41
CA VAL A 91 -2.28 -26.45 11.56
C VAL A 91 -1.53 -25.39 12.37
N THR A 92 -0.47 -24.84 11.78
CA THR A 92 0.23 -23.68 12.33
C THR A 92 -0.50 -22.39 11.97
N VAL A 93 -0.21 -21.30 12.68
CA VAL A 93 -0.74 -19.96 12.34
C VAL A 93 -0.33 -19.55 10.92
N LYS A 94 0.89 -19.86 10.50
CA LYS A 94 1.37 -19.59 9.15
C LYS A 94 0.52 -20.29 8.09
N GLN A 95 0.24 -21.57 8.29
CA GLN A 95 -0.62 -22.36 7.40
C GLN A 95 -2.04 -21.81 7.36
N LEU A 96 -2.58 -21.39 8.51
CA LEU A 96 -3.91 -20.79 8.60
C LEU A 96 -4.01 -19.47 7.81
N VAL A 97 -2.98 -18.63 7.88
CA VAL A 97 -2.92 -17.36 7.15
C VAL A 97 -2.78 -17.56 5.64
N GLU A 98 -2.01 -18.57 5.23
CA GLU A 98 -1.74 -18.85 3.81
C GLU A 98 -2.87 -19.61 3.11
N ASP A 99 -3.67 -20.38 3.84
CA ASP A 99 -4.72 -21.24 3.27
C ASP A 99 -6.13 -20.72 3.58
N LYS A 100 -6.77 -20.12 2.59
CA LYS A 100 -8.14 -19.61 2.70
C LYS A 100 -9.18 -20.69 2.92
N ALA A 101 -8.94 -21.92 2.47
CA ALA A 101 -9.85 -23.04 2.68
C ALA A 101 -9.90 -23.45 4.16
N LEU A 102 -8.76 -23.39 4.85
CA LEU A 102 -8.70 -23.62 6.30
C LEU A 102 -9.43 -22.52 7.07
N GLN A 103 -9.30 -21.27 6.66
CA GLN A 103 -10.01 -20.15 7.27
C GLN A 103 -11.53 -20.28 7.18
N LYS A 104 -12.05 -20.76 6.05
CA LYS A 104 -13.49 -20.98 5.84
C LYS A 104 -14.06 -22.11 6.71
N LYS A 105 -13.24 -23.04 7.15
CA LYS A 105 -13.65 -24.15 8.04
C LYS A 105 -13.84 -23.72 9.49
N ILE A 106 -13.37 -22.54 9.86
CA ILE A 106 -13.46 -22.04 11.23
C ILE A 106 -14.88 -21.55 11.52
N ASP A 107 -15.50 -22.13 12.54
CA ASP A 107 -16.75 -21.61 13.11
C ASP A 107 -16.41 -20.58 14.21
N ILE A 108 -16.40 -19.29 13.83
CA ILE A 108 -16.04 -18.21 14.74
C ILE A 108 -16.95 -18.08 15.95
N ARG A 109 -18.18 -18.58 15.88
CA ARG A 109 -19.14 -18.55 17.00
C ARG A 109 -18.64 -19.33 18.22
N LYS A 110 -17.76 -20.32 18.02
CA LYS A 110 -17.15 -21.10 19.11
C LYS A 110 -16.18 -20.29 19.98
N TYR A 111 -15.71 -19.17 19.47
CA TYR A 111 -14.70 -18.32 20.11
C TYR A 111 -15.30 -17.06 20.74
N VAL A 112 -16.60 -16.86 20.66
CA VAL A 112 -17.29 -15.75 21.33
C VAL A 112 -17.15 -15.91 22.84
N SER A 113 -16.71 -14.84 23.50
CA SER A 113 -16.57 -14.77 24.96
C SER A 113 -17.02 -13.41 25.47
N GLY A 114 -16.99 -13.20 26.80
CA GLY A 114 -17.27 -11.90 27.38
C GLY A 114 -16.32 -10.78 26.95
N GLU A 115 -15.12 -11.13 26.52
CA GLU A 115 -14.08 -10.20 26.07
C GLU A 115 -14.00 -10.07 24.53
N VAL A 116 -14.48 -11.08 23.80
CA VAL A 116 -14.38 -11.16 22.33
C VAL A 116 -15.76 -11.41 21.73
N GLY A 117 -16.31 -10.40 21.12
CA GLY A 117 -17.60 -10.47 20.42
C GLY A 117 -17.47 -10.88 18.95
N MET A 118 -18.62 -11.15 18.31
CA MET A 118 -18.68 -11.47 16.88
C MET A 118 -18.04 -10.41 15.98
N PRO A 119 -18.21 -9.09 16.20
CA PRO A 119 -17.54 -8.08 15.39
C PRO A 119 -16.02 -8.22 15.40
N THR A 120 -15.42 -8.42 16.58
CA THR A 120 -13.97 -8.61 16.73
C THR A 120 -13.50 -9.86 16.00
N LEU A 121 -14.23 -10.97 16.11
CA LEU A 121 -13.91 -12.22 15.40
C LEU A 121 -14.01 -12.07 13.89
N THR A 122 -15.02 -11.36 13.40
CA THR A 122 -15.18 -11.06 11.99
C THR A 122 -14.01 -10.24 11.46
N ASP A 123 -13.56 -9.23 12.20
CA ASP A 123 -12.40 -8.41 11.84
C ASP A 123 -11.11 -9.23 11.83
N ILE A 124 -10.92 -10.12 12.80
CA ILE A 124 -9.76 -11.03 12.83
C ILE A 124 -9.76 -11.93 11.61
N MET A 125 -10.89 -12.51 11.24
CA MET A 125 -10.99 -13.38 10.06
C MET A 125 -10.71 -12.60 8.76
N ALA A 126 -11.19 -11.37 8.65
CA ALA A 126 -10.90 -10.50 7.50
C ALA A 126 -9.39 -10.21 7.38
N GLU A 127 -8.70 -9.98 8.50
CA GLU A 127 -7.25 -9.80 8.54
C GLU A 127 -6.47 -11.06 8.18
N LEU A 128 -6.95 -12.24 8.59
CA LEU A 128 -6.32 -13.49 8.20
C LEU A 128 -6.45 -13.77 6.69
N ASP A 129 -7.57 -13.37 6.08
CA ASP A 129 -7.81 -13.54 4.65
C ASP A 129 -6.85 -12.67 3.80
N LYS A 130 -6.58 -11.45 4.25
CA LYS A 130 -5.74 -10.47 3.56
C LYS A 130 -4.76 -9.78 4.52
N PRO A 131 -3.77 -10.51 5.03
CA PRO A 131 -2.84 -9.92 6.00
C PRO A 131 -2.01 -8.81 5.38
N GLY A 132 -1.88 -7.72 6.10
CA GLY A 132 -1.05 -6.58 5.69
C GLY A 132 -1.67 -5.67 4.63
N LEU A 133 -2.88 -5.92 4.15
CA LEU A 133 -3.58 -4.99 3.29
C LEU A 133 -4.04 -3.76 4.08
N ASP A 134 -3.65 -2.58 3.59
CA ASP A 134 -4.24 -1.33 4.06
C ASP A 134 -5.68 -1.28 3.53
N PRO A 135 -6.71 -1.05 4.40
CA PRO A 135 -8.09 -0.91 3.94
C PRO A 135 -8.29 0.27 2.98
N ARG A 136 -7.30 1.16 2.88
CA ARG A 136 -7.28 2.25 1.89
C ARG A 136 -6.84 1.81 0.50
N GLY A 137 -6.55 0.51 0.28
CA GLY A 137 -6.03 -0.06 -0.96
C GLY A 137 -4.50 0.05 -1.07
N GLU A 138 -3.93 -0.75 -1.95
CA GLU A 138 -2.54 -0.58 -2.35
C GLU A 138 -2.41 0.79 -3.00
N VAL A 139 -1.59 1.65 -2.42
CA VAL A 139 -1.05 2.78 -3.18
C VAL A 139 -0.14 2.14 -4.21
N GLU A 140 -0.63 1.98 -5.44
CA GLU A 140 0.23 1.61 -6.55
C GLU A 140 1.37 2.61 -6.56
N LYS A 141 2.59 2.10 -6.34
CA LYS A 141 3.78 2.93 -6.50
C LYS A 141 3.86 3.29 -7.96
N PHE A 142 3.47 4.52 -8.28
CA PHE A 142 3.68 5.05 -9.61
C PHE A 142 5.17 5.35 -9.77
N GLU A 143 5.78 4.79 -10.80
CA GLU A 143 7.15 5.11 -11.20
C GLU A 143 7.14 5.48 -12.68
N PHE A 144 7.75 6.64 -13.01
CA PHE A 144 8.02 6.98 -14.39
C PHE A 144 9.04 6.00 -15.00
N ASP A 145 8.98 5.84 -16.31
CA ASP A 145 9.99 5.04 -17.02
C ASP A 145 11.38 5.68 -16.82
N ALA A 146 12.27 4.95 -16.15
CA ALA A 146 13.61 5.43 -15.80
C ALA A 146 14.52 5.67 -17.03
N SER A 147 14.19 5.09 -18.17
CA SER A 147 14.91 5.30 -19.43
C SER A 147 14.60 6.64 -20.09
N ILE A 148 13.50 7.28 -19.69
CA ILE A 148 12.98 8.52 -20.25
C ILE A 148 13.21 9.66 -19.27
N LYS A 149 14.09 10.57 -19.59
CA LYS A 149 14.41 11.76 -18.78
C LYS A 149 14.10 13.08 -19.49
N THR A 150 14.21 13.09 -20.82
CA THR A 150 14.00 14.25 -21.65
C THR A 150 13.11 13.92 -22.83
N ILE A 151 12.57 14.97 -23.48
CA ILE A 151 11.75 14.83 -24.70
C ILE A 151 12.51 14.13 -25.85
N GLU A 152 13.83 14.23 -25.85
CA GLU A 152 14.71 13.62 -26.86
C GLU A 152 14.79 12.09 -26.72
N ASP A 153 14.51 11.57 -25.53
CA ASP A 153 14.47 10.11 -25.27
C ASP A 153 13.20 9.46 -25.80
N LEU A 154 12.20 10.26 -26.19
CA LEU A 154 10.91 9.75 -26.68
C LEU A 154 10.99 9.32 -28.14
N GLN A 155 10.37 8.17 -28.42
CA GLN A 155 10.20 7.65 -29.78
C GLN A 155 8.72 7.37 -30.04
N VAL A 156 8.26 7.63 -31.25
CA VAL A 156 6.90 7.31 -31.67
C VAL A 156 6.65 5.81 -31.54
N GLY A 157 5.53 5.45 -30.92
CA GLY A 157 5.15 4.07 -30.66
C GLY A 157 5.52 3.56 -29.26
N MET A 158 6.32 4.29 -28.48
CA MET A 158 6.61 3.91 -27.07
C MET A 158 5.36 3.99 -26.22
N VAL A 159 5.16 2.98 -25.36
CA VAL A 159 4.12 2.95 -24.34
C VAL A 159 4.77 3.25 -22.99
N VAL A 160 4.33 4.31 -22.34
CA VAL A 160 4.94 4.82 -21.10
C VAL A 160 3.89 5.13 -20.05
N PRO A 161 4.21 4.97 -18.76
CA PRO A 161 3.34 5.41 -17.67
C PRO A 161 3.32 6.93 -17.54
N GLY A 162 2.19 7.49 -17.16
CA GLY A 162 2.02 8.92 -16.94
C GLY A 162 0.98 9.25 -15.88
N ILE A 163 0.99 10.52 -15.46
CA ILE A 163 0.02 11.08 -14.52
C ILE A 163 -0.74 12.21 -15.19
N VAL A 164 -2.06 12.20 -15.09
CA VAL A 164 -2.92 13.27 -15.60
C VAL A 164 -2.70 14.54 -14.75
N THR A 165 -2.18 15.60 -15.38
CA THR A 165 -1.86 16.87 -14.70
C THR A 165 -2.93 17.94 -14.93
N ASN A 166 -3.64 17.89 -16.05
CA ASN A 166 -4.72 18.82 -16.35
C ASN A 166 -5.73 18.19 -17.33
N ILE A 167 -6.99 18.60 -17.21
CA ILE A 167 -8.10 18.16 -18.08
C ILE A 167 -8.72 19.40 -18.70
N THR A 168 -8.82 19.42 -20.02
CA THR A 168 -9.44 20.49 -20.81
C THR A 168 -10.58 19.94 -21.66
N LYS A 169 -11.33 20.81 -22.34
CA LYS A 169 -12.42 20.39 -23.24
C LYS A 169 -11.94 19.56 -24.44
N PHE A 170 -10.68 19.73 -24.86
CA PHE A 170 -10.13 19.06 -26.04
C PHE A 170 -9.24 17.84 -25.71
N GLY A 171 -8.99 17.57 -24.45
CA GLY A 171 -8.19 16.42 -24.04
C GLY A 171 -7.60 16.55 -22.64
N ALA A 172 -6.63 15.71 -22.34
CA ALA A 172 -5.93 15.68 -21.06
C ALA A 172 -4.44 15.86 -21.26
N PHE A 173 -3.82 16.63 -20.38
CA PHE A 173 -2.36 16.72 -20.28
C PHE A 173 -1.84 15.65 -19.34
N VAL A 174 -0.77 14.98 -19.75
CA VAL A 174 -0.17 13.86 -19.01
C VAL A 174 1.33 14.10 -18.86
N ASP A 175 1.79 14.05 -17.60
CA ASP A 175 3.21 14.05 -17.26
C ASP A 175 3.76 12.62 -17.40
N ILE A 176 4.73 12.43 -18.27
CA ILE A 176 5.38 11.15 -18.55
C ILE A 176 6.83 11.10 -18.07
N GLY A 177 7.24 12.02 -17.21
CA GLY A 177 8.58 12.07 -16.63
C GLY A 177 9.59 12.93 -17.38
N VAL A 178 9.15 13.67 -18.40
CA VAL A 178 9.93 14.70 -19.10
C VAL A 178 9.45 16.08 -18.66
N HIS A 179 10.23 17.13 -18.94
CA HIS A 179 9.89 18.50 -18.51
C HIS A 179 8.64 19.11 -19.17
N ASN A 180 8.10 18.47 -20.19
CA ASN A 180 6.91 18.93 -20.91
C ASN A 180 5.81 17.88 -20.84
N ASP A 181 4.60 18.30 -20.50
CA ASP A 181 3.45 17.40 -20.51
C ASP A 181 3.05 17.06 -21.94
N GLY A 182 2.64 15.81 -22.16
CA GLY A 182 2.04 15.37 -23.40
C GLY A 182 0.53 15.59 -23.42
N LEU A 183 -0.04 15.75 -24.60
CA LEU A 183 -1.48 15.89 -24.80
C LEU A 183 -2.08 14.59 -25.33
N VAL A 184 -3.07 14.07 -24.63
CA VAL A 184 -4.01 13.07 -25.16
C VAL A 184 -5.25 13.81 -25.65
N HIS A 185 -5.36 13.99 -26.98
CA HIS A 185 -6.54 14.63 -27.56
C HIS A 185 -7.80 13.79 -27.27
N VAL A 186 -8.94 14.44 -27.13
CA VAL A 186 -10.21 13.77 -26.82
C VAL A 186 -10.52 12.60 -27.75
N SER A 187 -10.17 12.70 -29.02
CA SER A 187 -10.31 11.63 -30.03
C SER A 187 -9.38 10.44 -29.80
N GLN A 188 -8.36 10.58 -28.98
CA GLN A 188 -7.35 9.56 -28.66
C GLN A 188 -7.50 8.96 -27.26
N MET A 189 -8.53 9.34 -26.51
CA MET A 189 -8.72 8.89 -25.13
C MET A 189 -9.37 7.52 -25.01
N ALA A 190 -10.24 7.17 -25.94
CA ALA A 190 -10.93 5.88 -25.94
C ALA A 190 -11.29 5.46 -27.38
N ASN A 191 -11.63 4.17 -27.57
CA ASN A 191 -12.11 3.63 -28.84
C ASN A 191 -13.58 3.97 -29.14
N ARG A 192 -14.18 4.87 -28.36
CA ARG A 192 -15.55 5.39 -28.51
C ARG A 192 -15.53 6.90 -28.58
N TYR A 193 -16.61 7.49 -29.01
CA TYR A 193 -16.79 8.93 -28.95
C TYR A 193 -16.77 9.41 -27.48
N VAL A 194 -15.94 10.39 -27.18
CA VAL A 194 -15.81 11.02 -25.85
C VAL A 194 -16.19 12.49 -26.01
N SER A 195 -17.26 12.89 -25.36
CA SER A 195 -17.74 14.28 -25.37
C SER A 195 -17.02 15.13 -24.33
N ASP A 196 -16.71 14.55 -23.17
CA ASP A 196 -16.02 15.18 -22.07
C ASP A 196 -14.85 14.31 -21.60
N PRO A 197 -13.60 14.81 -21.68
CA PRO A 197 -12.42 14.07 -21.21
C PRO A 197 -12.50 13.60 -19.77
N SER A 198 -13.20 14.34 -18.90
CA SER A 198 -13.38 13.95 -17.48
C SER A 198 -14.19 12.67 -17.25
N GLU A 199 -14.90 12.19 -18.29
CA GLU A 199 -15.59 10.89 -18.26
C GLU A 199 -14.63 9.69 -18.38
N VAL A 200 -13.43 9.93 -18.91
CA VAL A 200 -12.43 8.88 -19.17
C VAL A 200 -11.31 8.90 -18.16
N VAL A 201 -10.84 10.09 -17.78
CA VAL A 201 -9.71 10.27 -16.85
C VAL A 201 -10.06 11.28 -15.77
N LYS A 202 -9.38 11.13 -14.63
CA LYS A 202 -9.47 12.05 -13.50
C LYS A 202 -8.13 12.74 -13.28
N LEU A 203 -8.15 13.93 -12.68
CA LEU A 203 -6.93 14.64 -12.29
C LEU A 203 -6.08 13.75 -11.34
N HIS A 204 -4.78 13.70 -11.59
CA HIS A 204 -3.78 12.87 -10.89
C HIS A 204 -3.96 11.35 -11.07
N GLU A 205 -4.79 10.91 -11.99
CA GLU A 205 -4.92 9.49 -12.34
C GLU A 205 -3.65 8.98 -13.03
N HIS A 206 -3.25 7.75 -12.68
CA HIS A 206 -2.16 7.03 -13.34
C HIS A 206 -2.69 6.37 -14.61
N VAL A 207 -2.06 6.65 -15.73
CA VAL A 207 -2.46 6.14 -17.04
C VAL A 207 -1.28 5.59 -17.82
N MET A 208 -1.54 4.65 -18.72
CA MET A 208 -0.59 4.23 -19.74
C MET A 208 -0.92 4.96 -21.03
N VAL A 209 0.09 5.48 -21.69
CA VAL A 209 -0.05 6.23 -22.93
C VAL A 209 0.98 5.82 -23.97
N ARG A 210 0.60 5.90 -25.24
CA ARG A 210 1.49 5.67 -26.36
C ARG A 210 1.89 7.01 -26.99
N VAL A 211 3.17 7.19 -27.26
CA VAL A 211 3.70 8.36 -27.96
C VAL A 211 3.32 8.24 -29.44
N THR A 212 2.55 9.19 -29.95
CA THR A 212 2.12 9.21 -31.36
C THR A 212 2.89 10.23 -32.19
N GLU A 213 3.34 11.33 -31.58
CA GLU A 213 4.12 12.38 -32.23
C GLU A 213 4.99 13.10 -31.21
N VAL A 214 6.20 13.49 -31.62
CA VAL A 214 7.13 14.31 -30.84
C VAL A 214 7.65 15.45 -31.70
N ASP A 215 7.32 16.70 -31.34
CA ASP A 215 7.85 17.92 -31.96
C ASP A 215 8.92 18.53 -31.03
N LEU A 216 10.17 18.25 -31.33
CA LEU A 216 11.31 18.76 -30.54
C LEU A 216 11.46 20.28 -30.61
N LYS A 217 11.08 20.89 -31.72
CA LYS A 217 11.20 22.36 -31.92
C LYS A 217 10.19 23.13 -31.08
N ARG A 218 8.95 22.62 -31.04
CA ARG A 218 7.86 23.24 -30.27
C ARG A 218 7.72 22.62 -28.85
N LYS A 219 8.53 21.62 -28.55
CA LYS A 219 8.47 20.86 -27.29
C LYS A 219 7.06 20.31 -27.01
N ARG A 220 6.41 19.76 -28.03
CA ARG A 220 5.07 19.19 -27.95
C ARG A 220 5.12 17.68 -28.11
N ILE A 221 4.31 17.00 -27.33
CA ILE A 221 4.20 15.56 -27.31
C ILE A 221 2.72 15.21 -27.49
N ALA A 222 2.40 14.44 -28.53
CA ALA A 222 1.07 13.88 -28.70
C ALA A 222 1.04 12.42 -28.19
N LEU A 223 0.02 12.12 -27.43
CA LEU A 223 -0.18 10.83 -26.78
C LEU A 223 -1.52 10.21 -27.15
N SER A 224 -1.62 8.90 -27.06
CA SER A 224 -2.84 8.15 -27.28
C SER A 224 -3.07 7.13 -26.16
N MET A 225 -4.31 6.94 -25.75
CA MET A 225 -4.75 5.89 -24.84
C MET A 225 -5.46 4.75 -25.57
N LYS A 226 -5.52 4.82 -26.91
CA LYS A 226 -6.13 3.79 -27.75
C LYS A 226 -5.15 2.65 -28.02
N GLN A 227 -5.65 1.42 -28.00
CA GLN A 227 -4.91 0.22 -28.41
C GLN A 227 -3.55 0.08 -27.68
N LEU A 228 -3.58 0.16 -26.37
CA LEU A 228 -2.42 -0.08 -25.52
C LEU A 228 -2.19 -1.57 -25.29
#